data_7acc8c99c4af6782989536dd93a10031
#
_entry.id   7acc8c99c4af6782989536dd93a10031
#
_cell.length_a   1.000
_cell.length_b   1.000
_cell.length_c   1.000
_cell.angle_alpha   90.00
_cell.angle_beta   90.00
_cell.angle_gamma   90.00
#
_symmetry.space_group_name_H-M   'P 1'
#
loop_
_entity.id
_entity.type
_entity.pdbx_description
1 polymer ?
#
loop_
_entity_poly.entity_id
_entity_poly.type
_entity_poly.pdbx_seq_one_letter_code
_entity_poly.pdbx_strand_id
1 'polypeptide(L)'
;MKLKLPALLTITSFLFVGCSSTDSRISLVKNGVMDFCPQATVKELVNNYVDSPKWSALVATDGEDYVNLKGKITYNERPANMLLQFKVDTYSERFGVNAFEINEIPQNVFMQNALLSDMCSELN
;
A
#
# COMPACT_ATOMS: atom_id res chain seq x y z
N MET A 1 20.16 40.18 -7.50
CA MET A 1 19.81 39.71 -7.78
C MET A 1 19.35 38.85 -7.67
N LYS A 2 19.33 39.05 -7.47
CA LYS A 2 18.77 38.50 -7.64
C LYS A 2 18.35 37.51 -7.46
N LEU A 3 18.55 37.76 -7.25
CA LEU A 3 18.03 36.96 -7.25
C LEU A 3 17.64 36.09 -6.96
N LYS A 4 17.71 36.31 -6.85
CA LYS A 4 17.21 35.70 -6.80
C LYS A 4 16.93 34.60 -6.62
N LEU A 5 17.22 34.97 -6.48
CA LEU A 5 16.85 34.14 -6.45
C LEU A 5 16.59 33.02 -6.13
N PRO A 6 16.66 33.23 -6.02
CA PRO A 6 16.29 32.32 -5.79
C PRO A 6 15.88 31.37 -5.42
N ALA A 7 15.92 31.78 -5.34
CA ALA A 7 15.37 31.04 -5.20
C ALA A 7 14.92 30.07 -4.99
N LEU A 8 15.03 30.60 -5.07
CA LEU A 8 14.49 29.89 -5.09
C LEU A 8 14.25 28.78 -4.84
N LEU A 9 14.41 29.15 -4.82
CA LEU A 9 14.11 28.32 -4.77
C LEU A 9 13.87 27.25 -4.41
N THR A 10 13.88 27.57 -4.24
CA THR A 10 13.51 26.75 -4.02
C THR A 10 13.02 25.71 -3.83
N ILE A 11 12.92 26.09 -3.84
CA ILE A 11 12.34 25.35 -3.79
C ILE A 11 11.93 24.22 -3.70
N THR A 12 12.10 24.52 -3.73
CA THR A 12 11.61 23.71 -3.76
C THR A 12 11.36 22.57 -3.55
N SER A 13 11.57 22.81 -3.55
CA SER A 13 11.22 21.95 -3.45
C SER A 13 10.83 21.00 -3.05
N PHE A 14 10.78 21.31 -2.97
CA PHE A 14 10.28 20.65 -2.66
C PHE A 14 9.91 19.65 -2.66
N LEU A 15 9.97 19.82 -2.73
CA LEU A 15 9.55 19.13 -2.79
C LEU A 15 9.38 18.08 -2.75
N PHE A 16 9.41 18.15 -2.98
CA PHE A 16 9.41 17.25 -2.98
C PHE A 16 9.57 16.22 -2.58
N VAL A 17 9.19 16.68 -2.95
CA VAL A 17 9.96 15.69 -2.44
C VAL A 17 9.37 14.73 -1.45
N GLY A 18 9.97 14.00 -0.93
CA GLY A 18 9.69 13.04 0.04
C GLY A 18 8.39 13.14 0.76
N CYS A 19 7.58 14.10 0.50
CA CYS A 19 6.29 14.22 1.15
C CYS A 19 5.45 12.99 0.95
N SER A 20 5.51 12.39 -0.23
CA SER A 20 4.69 11.22 -0.52
C SER A 20 5.07 10.04 0.34
N SER A 21 6.34 9.96 0.75
CA SER A 21 6.81 8.83 1.56
C SER A 21 6.35 8.93 3.00
N THR A 22 5.81 10.08 3.39
CA THR A 22 5.40 10.30 4.78
C THR A 22 3.89 10.33 4.96
N ASP A 23 3.13 9.85 3.98
CA ASP A 23 1.68 9.79 4.13
C ASP A 23 1.34 8.89 5.31
N SER A 24 0.63 9.45 6.30
CA SER A 24 0.36 8.76 7.56
C SER A 24 -0.53 7.53 7.36
N ARG A 25 -1.40 7.56 6.36
CA ARG A 25 -2.28 6.42 6.07
C ARG A 25 -1.48 5.25 5.57
N ILE A 26 -0.52 5.51 4.69
CA ILE A 26 0.37 4.47 4.16
C ILE A 26 1.23 3.92 5.28
N SER A 27 1.80 4.80 6.12
CA SER A 27 2.62 4.37 7.25
C SER A 27 1.83 3.50 8.22
N LEU A 28 0.58 3.86 8.47
CA LEU A 28 -0.26 3.10 9.38
C LEU A 28 -0.46 1.67 8.91
N VAL A 29 -0.71 1.49 7.62
CA VAL A 29 -0.87 0.15 7.04
C VAL A 29 0.45 -0.60 7.04
N LYS A 30 1.51 0.03 6.55
CA LYS A 30 2.82 -0.64 6.40
C LYS A 30 3.38 -1.12 7.72
N ASN A 31 3.21 -0.33 8.77
CA ASN A 31 3.77 -0.64 10.08
C ASN A 31 2.85 -1.47 10.95
N GLY A 32 1.63 -1.73 10.49
CA GLY A 32 0.66 -2.53 11.23
C GLY A 32 0.83 -4.00 10.99
N VAL A 33 0.13 -4.80 11.80
CA VAL A 33 0.07 -6.25 11.63
C VAL A 33 -1.38 -6.64 11.41
N MET A 34 -1.57 -7.76 10.69
CA MET A 34 -2.90 -8.32 10.47
C MET A 34 -3.08 -9.54 11.37
N ASP A 35 -4.31 -9.76 11.81
CA ASP A 35 -4.61 -10.79 12.81
C ASP A 35 -4.15 -12.17 12.38
N PHE A 36 -4.25 -12.47 11.08
CA PHE A 36 -3.90 -13.82 10.59
C PHE A 36 -2.38 -14.02 10.49
N CYS A 37 -1.59 -12.96 10.60
CA CYS A 37 -0.14 -13.06 10.50
C CYS A 37 0.52 -12.09 11.48
N PRO A 38 0.40 -12.32 12.79
CA PRO A 38 0.89 -11.35 13.78
C PRO A 38 2.42 -11.30 13.89
N GLN A 39 3.13 -12.24 13.26
CA GLN A 39 4.59 -12.30 13.34
C GLN A 39 5.30 -11.32 12.41
N ALA A 40 4.56 -10.61 11.55
CA ALA A 40 5.18 -9.71 10.59
C ALA A 40 4.30 -8.49 10.33
N THR A 41 4.94 -7.37 9.98
CA THR A 41 4.20 -6.19 9.55
C THR A 41 3.72 -6.39 8.12
N VAL A 42 2.73 -5.59 7.73
CA VAL A 42 2.23 -5.60 6.35
C VAL A 42 3.38 -5.32 5.39
N LYS A 43 4.24 -4.36 5.74
CA LYS A 43 5.42 -4.04 4.92
C LYS A 43 6.31 -5.26 4.69
N GLU A 44 6.57 -6.03 5.73
CA GLU A 44 7.41 -7.22 5.63
C GLU A 44 6.76 -8.27 4.73
N LEU A 45 5.46 -8.49 4.92
CA LEU A 45 4.73 -9.43 4.06
C LEU A 45 4.80 -9.01 2.60
N VAL A 46 4.56 -7.75 2.33
CA VAL A 46 4.51 -7.23 0.97
C VAL A 46 5.89 -7.28 0.33
N ASN A 47 6.92 -6.86 1.04
CA ASN A 47 8.26 -6.85 0.48
C ASN A 47 8.76 -8.25 0.15
N ASN A 48 8.28 -9.25 0.87
CA ASN A 48 8.66 -10.64 0.62
C ASN A 48 7.90 -11.29 -0.53
N TYR A 49 6.69 -10.81 -0.81
CA TYR A 49 5.77 -11.53 -1.69
C TYR A 49 5.48 -10.80 -3.00
N VAL A 50 5.50 -9.46 -3.00
CA VAL A 50 5.06 -8.64 -4.13
C VAL A 50 6.27 -8.01 -4.79
N ASP A 51 6.36 -8.15 -6.11
CA ASP A 51 7.41 -7.51 -6.90
C ASP A 51 7.02 -6.07 -7.19
N SER A 52 7.97 -5.16 -7.00
CA SER A 52 7.82 -3.73 -7.30
C SER A 52 6.58 -3.11 -6.66
N PRO A 53 6.42 -3.25 -5.34
CA PRO A 53 5.23 -2.72 -4.69
C PRO A 53 5.18 -1.21 -4.74
N LYS A 54 4.00 -0.68 -5.05
CA LYS A 54 3.76 0.76 -5.09
C LYS A 54 2.56 1.07 -4.22
N TRP A 55 2.74 2.01 -3.32
CA TRP A 55 1.73 2.40 -2.35
C TRP A 55 1.18 3.76 -2.70
N SER A 56 -0.13 3.93 -2.56
CA SER A 56 -0.78 5.23 -2.71
C SER A 56 -1.95 5.32 -1.76
N ALA A 57 -2.34 6.55 -1.45
CA ALA A 57 -3.45 6.79 -0.55
C ALA A 57 -4.44 7.72 -1.25
N LEU A 58 -5.72 7.53 -0.94
CA LEU A 58 -6.77 8.35 -1.55
C LEU A 58 -7.95 8.48 -0.60
N VAL A 59 -8.76 9.50 -0.87
CA VAL A 59 -10.06 9.66 -0.23
C VAL A 59 -11.09 9.37 -1.30
N ALA A 60 -11.97 8.40 -1.04
CA ALA A 60 -13.00 8.03 -2.01
C ALA A 60 -14.18 9.00 -1.94
N THR A 61 -15.12 8.82 -2.88
CA THR A 61 -16.30 9.68 -2.94
C THR A 61 -17.18 9.57 -1.70
N ASP A 62 -17.04 8.48 -0.95
CA ASP A 62 -17.76 8.29 0.31
C ASP A 62 -17.12 9.04 1.48
N GLY A 63 -15.97 9.70 1.24
CA GLY A 63 -15.26 10.42 2.28
C GLY A 63 -14.32 9.55 3.10
N GLU A 64 -14.24 8.27 2.79
CA GLU A 64 -13.39 7.33 3.52
C GLU A 64 -11.98 7.31 2.95
N ASP A 65 -11.02 6.99 3.81
CA ASP A 65 -9.62 6.87 3.42
C ASP A 65 -9.28 5.46 2.99
N TYR A 66 -8.52 5.36 1.91
CA TYR A 66 -8.06 4.06 1.40
C TYR A 66 -6.57 4.13 1.08
N VAL A 67 -5.91 2.98 1.21
CA VAL A 67 -4.53 2.81 0.78
C VAL A 67 -4.51 1.68 -0.23
N ASN A 68 -3.92 1.97 -1.40
CA ASN A 68 -3.79 0.98 -2.47
C ASN A 68 -2.35 0.49 -2.54
N LEU A 69 -2.20 -0.81 -2.67
CA LEU A 69 -0.93 -1.46 -2.95
C LEU A 69 -1.06 -2.11 -4.31
N LYS A 70 -0.19 -1.69 -5.23
CA LYS A 70 -0.11 -2.29 -6.56
C LYS A 70 1.25 -2.92 -6.74
N GLY A 71 1.28 -4.02 -7.48
CA GLY A 71 2.53 -4.69 -7.78
C GLY A 71 2.28 -5.92 -8.60
N LYS A 72 3.29 -6.80 -8.65
CA LYS A 72 3.17 -8.06 -9.39
C LYS A 72 3.32 -9.22 -8.45
N ILE A 73 2.53 -10.25 -8.71
CA ILE A 73 2.62 -11.51 -7.98
C ILE A 73 2.69 -12.65 -9.01
N THR A 74 3.07 -13.84 -8.56
CA THR A 74 2.98 -15.03 -9.39
C THR A 74 1.62 -15.67 -9.13
N TYR A 75 0.84 -15.78 -10.19
CA TYR A 75 -0.49 -16.36 -10.13
C TYR A 75 -0.64 -17.38 -11.25
N ASN A 76 -0.95 -18.63 -10.89
CA ASN A 76 -1.01 -19.73 -11.86
C ASN A 76 0.29 -19.81 -12.67
N GLU A 77 1.42 -19.68 -11.96
CA GLU A 77 2.77 -19.80 -12.52
C GLU A 77 3.12 -18.71 -13.53
N ARG A 78 2.40 -17.59 -13.50
CA ARG A 78 2.64 -16.46 -14.39
C ARG A 78 2.64 -15.16 -13.60
N PRO A 79 3.38 -14.16 -14.09
CA PRO A 79 3.29 -12.83 -13.48
C PRO A 79 1.89 -12.27 -13.69
N ALA A 80 1.36 -11.65 -12.65
CA ALA A 80 0.05 -11.00 -12.71
C ALA A 80 0.12 -9.69 -11.96
N ASN A 81 -0.61 -8.71 -12.47
CA ASN A 81 -0.76 -7.44 -11.75
C ASN A 81 -1.76 -7.64 -10.62
N MET A 82 -1.45 -7.08 -9.47
CA MET A 82 -2.40 -7.13 -8.36
C MET A 82 -2.66 -5.74 -7.82
N LEU A 83 -3.85 -5.59 -7.26
CA LEU A 83 -4.22 -4.44 -6.44
C LEU A 83 -4.78 -4.98 -5.16
N LEU A 84 -4.20 -4.55 -4.04
CA LEU A 84 -4.75 -4.84 -2.72
C LEU A 84 -5.09 -3.50 -2.10
N GLN A 85 -6.36 -3.33 -1.73
CA GLN A 85 -6.82 -2.07 -1.18
C GLN A 85 -7.19 -2.25 0.28
N PHE A 86 -6.71 -1.32 1.10
CA PHE A 86 -7.02 -1.27 2.53
C PHE A 86 -7.93 -0.08 2.80
N LYS A 87 -8.93 -0.29 3.65
CA LYS A 87 -9.71 0.80 4.19
C LYS A 87 -9.05 1.23 5.49
N VAL A 88 -8.87 2.53 5.67
CA VAL A 88 -8.09 3.06 6.79
C VAL A 88 -8.95 4.02 7.58
N ASP A 89 -8.93 3.85 8.90
CA ASP A 89 -9.54 4.80 9.82
C ASP A 89 -8.41 5.43 10.62
N THR A 90 -8.01 6.64 10.20
CA THR A 90 -6.89 7.33 10.84
C THR A 90 -7.22 7.78 12.25
N TYR A 91 -8.50 7.98 12.55
CA TYR A 91 -8.93 8.42 13.86
C TYR A 91 -8.70 7.34 14.91
N SER A 92 -9.12 6.11 14.60
CA SER A 92 -8.93 4.98 15.51
C SER A 92 -7.62 4.24 15.27
N GLU A 93 -6.88 4.63 14.21
CA GLU A 93 -5.61 4.00 13.82
C GLU A 93 -5.80 2.52 13.47
N ARG A 94 -6.85 2.24 12.72
CA ARG A 94 -7.19 0.88 12.30
C ARG A 94 -7.24 0.78 10.79
N PHE A 95 -7.01 -0.42 10.29
CA PHE A 95 -7.15 -0.69 8.86
C PHE A 95 -7.59 -2.13 8.65
N GLY A 96 -8.11 -2.40 7.47
CA GLY A 96 -8.48 -3.74 7.07
C GLY A 96 -8.45 -3.85 5.56
N VAL A 97 -8.38 -5.08 5.05
CA VAL A 97 -8.41 -5.32 3.62
C VAL A 97 -9.83 -5.09 3.11
N ASN A 98 -9.94 -4.27 2.07
CA ASN A 98 -11.22 -3.90 1.49
C ASN A 98 -11.49 -4.55 0.14
N ALA A 99 -10.46 -4.72 -0.69
CA ALA A 99 -10.63 -5.26 -2.03
C ALA A 99 -9.33 -5.85 -2.53
N PHE A 100 -9.45 -6.81 -3.45
CA PHE A 100 -8.33 -7.47 -4.08
C PHE A 100 -8.67 -7.70 -5.55
N GLU A 101 -7.74 -7.36 -6.44
CA GLU A 101 -7.89 -7.55 -7.88
C GLU A 101 -6.66 -8.25 -8.44
N ILE A 102 -6.89 -9.13 -9.41
CA ILE A 102 -5.84 -9.75 -10.21
C ILE A 102 -6.09 -9.34 -11.64
N ASN A 103 -5.10 -8.68 -12.28
CA ASN A 103 -5.20 -8.20 -13.65
C ASN A 103 -6.49 -7.38 -13.85
N GLU A 104 -6.78 -6.52 -12.85
CA GLU A 104 -7.93 -5.61 -12.85
C GLU A 104 -9.28 -6.31 -12.72
N ILE A 105 -9.28 -7.60 -12.37
CA ILE A 105 -10.51 -8.35 -12.15
C ILE A 105 -10.72 -8.50 -10.65
N PRO A 106 -11.83 -7.97 -10.11
CA PRO A 106 -12.11 -8.10 -8.67
C PRO A 106 -12.22 -9.56 -8.26
N GLN A 107 -11.65 -9.87 -7.12
CA GLN A 107 -11.64 -11.22 -6.57
C GLN A 107 -12.58 -11.30 -5.37
N ASN A 108 -13.11 -12.49 -5.12
CA ASN A 108 -14.00 -12.69 -3.98
C ASN A 108 -13.18 -12.86 -2.69
N VAL A 109 -13.89 -12.99 -1.58
CA VAL A 109 -13.26 -13.05 -0.26
C VAL A 109 -12.42 -14.32 -0.11
N PHE A 110 -12.78 -15.41 -0.78
CA PHE A 110 -12.00 -16.64 -0.73
C PHE A 110 -10.62 -16.43 -1.34
N MET A 111 -10.57 -15.78 -2.51
CA MET A 111 -9.30 -15.49 -3.17
C MET A 111 -8.48 -14.50 -2.36
N GLN A 112 -9.14 -13.53 -1.77
CA GLN A 112 -8.48 -12.56 -0.90
C GLN A 112 -7.82 -13.26 0.29
N ASN A 113 -8.55 -14.13 0.96
CA ASN A 113 -8.02 -14.86 2.11
C ASN A 113 -6.90 -15.82 1.69
N ALA A 114 -7.02 -16.43 0.52
CA ALA A 114 -5.98 -17.31 -0.01
C ALA A 114 -4.68 -16.55 -0.25
N LEU A 115 -4.78 -15.34 -0.81
CA LEU A 115 -3.61 -14.50 -1.01
C LEU A 115 -2.94 -14.17 0.32
N LEU A 116 -3.73 -13.71 1.28
CA LEU A 116 -3.19 -13.27 2.57
C LEU A 116 -2.54 -14.43 3.32
N SER A 117 -3.17 -15.59 3.27
CA SER A 117 -2.63 -16.80 3.89
C SER A 117 -1.30 -17.21 3.23
N ASP A 118 -1.25 -17.12 1.91
CA ASP A 118 -0.04 -17.47 1.15
C ASP A 118 1.09 -16.50 1.47
N MET A 119 0.79 -15.21 1.55
CA MET A 119 1.78 -14.21 1.92
C MET A 119 2.40 -14.51 3.28
N CYS A 120 1.57 -14.92 4.23
CA CYS A 120 2.05 -15.24 5.57
C CYS A 120 2.91 -16.50 5.56
N SER A 121 2.48 -17.54 4.85
CA SER A 121 3.20 -18.81 4.83
C SER A 121 4.55 -18.71 4.11
N GLU A 122 4.67 -17.79 3.17
CA GLU A 122 5.91 -17.60 2.41
C GLU A 122 7.02 -16.92 3.21
N LEU A 123 6.70 -16.39 4.38
CA LEU A 123 7.72 -15.78 5.24
C LEU A 123 8.73 -16.77 5.79
N ASN A 124 8.42 -18.03 5.80
CA ASN A 124 9.29 -19.04 6.40
C ASN A 124 10.20 -19.74 5.35
#